data_d255bf2774b7bcde28816a73d1fcf12f
#
_entry.id   d255bf2774b7bcde28816a73d1fcf12f
#
_cell.length_a   1.000
_cell.length_b   1.000
_cell.length_c   1.000
_cell.angle_alpha   90.00
_cell.angle_beta   90.00
_cell.angle_gamma   90.00
#
_symmetry.space_group_name_H-M   'P 1'
#
loop_
_entity.id
_entity.type
_entity.pdbx_description
1 polymer ?
#
loop_
_entity_poly.entity_id
_entity_poly.type
_entity_poly.pdbx_seq_one_letter_code
_entity_poly.pdbx_strand_id
1 'polypeptide(L)'
;MKTIHISHPHHLQKEEQPASVMALGYFDGVHLGHRKVIGTARQIAEEKGLSLAVMTFHPHPSHVLGRDKEPKDLITPLEDKISQIGRLGADVLYVVKFDEAFASLSPKQFAEEYILGLNARHAVGGFDFTYGKYGKGTMETLPDDLNGKAGCTTVEKQTEQDRKISSTYIRSALQNGDVELAHTLLGQPYFIRGTVIHGDKRGRTIGFPTANVGLHNSYIVPPTGVYAVKAEIKGEVYEGVCNIGYKPTFYEKRPDQPSIEVHLFNFQQDVYGEDVKIEWYKRIRSERKFNGIDELTAQIGKDKQEAIRFFSK
;
A
#
# COMPACT_ATOMS: atom_id res chain seq x y z
N MET A 1 11.59 -7.40 13.25
CA MET A 1 10.37 -8.16 12.88
C MET A 1 10.75 -9.44 12.14
N LYS A 2 10.27 -10.60 12.57
CA LYS A 2 10.39 -11.88 11.86
C LYS A 2 9.18 -12.03 10.91
N THR A 3 9.41 -12.29 9.62
CA THR A 3 8.32 -12.57 8.66
C THR A 3 8.25 -14.06 8.41
N ILE A 4 7.07 -14.65 8.57
CA ILE A 4 6.80 -16.08 8.41
C ILE A 4 5.70 -16.27 7.35
N HIS A 5 6.03 -16.93 6.25
CA HIS A 5 5.07 -17.31 5.22
C HIS A 5 4.41 -18.65 5.59
N ILE A 6 3.08 -18.67 5.57
CA ILE A 6 2.28 -19.84 5.96
C ILE A 6 1.39 -20.26 4.81
N SER A 7 1.38 -21.56 4.49
CA SER A 7 0.39 -22.18 3.59
C SER A 7 -0.47 -23.15 4.39
N HIS A 8 -1.75 -23.30 4.02
CA HIS A 8 -2.62 -24.30 4.67
C HIS A 8 -2.48 -25.66 3.97
N PRO A 9 -2.41 -26.76 4.73
CA PRO A 9 -2.19 -26.84 6.18
C PRO A 9 -0.76 -26.42 6.57
N HIS A 10 -0.60 -25.83 7.76
CA HIS A 10 0.73 -25.52 8.28
C HIS A 10 1.14 -26.49 9.40
N HIS A 11 2.46 -26.59 9.62
CA HIS A 11 3.06 -27.49 10.62
C HIS A 11 3.84 -26.72 11.69
N LEU A 12 3.56 -25.40 11.85
CA LEU A 12 4.18 -24.60 12.89
C LEU A 12 3.71 -25.09 14.26
N GLN A 13 4.68 -25.41 15.13
CA GLN A 13 4.38 -25.83 16.49
C GLN A 13 4.09 -24.60 17.34
N LYS A 14 3.01 -24.69 18.14
CA LYS A 14 2.56 -23.59 19.00
C LYS A 14 3.64 -23.15 19.98
N GLU A 15 4.36 -24.11 20.54
CA GLU A 15 5.40 -23.91 21.54
C GLU A 15 6.61 -23.14 20.99
N GLU A 16 6.82 -23.17 19.68
CA GLU A 16 7.88 -22.45 18.97
C GLU A 16 7.48 -21.03 18.61
N GLN A 17 6.19 -20.69 18.74
CA GLN A 17 5.69 -19.35 18.46
C GLN A 17 5.66 -18.52 19.75
N PRO A 18 6.03 -17.23 19.68
CA PRO A 18 5.94 -16.35 20.85
C PRO A 18 4.48 -16.19 21.30
N ALA A 19 4.25 -16.20 22.60
CA ALA A 19 2.95 -15.78 23.14
C ALA A 19 2.70 -14.34 22.72
N SER A 20 1.58 -14.07 22.04
CA SER A 20 1.38 -12.79 21.37
C SER A 20 -0.03 -12.22 21.47
N VAL A 21 -0.12 -10.91 21.22
CA VAL A 21 -1.34 -10.24 20.80
C VAL A 21 -1.30 -10.12 19.28
N MET A 22 -2.32 -10.62 18.61
CA MET A 22 -2.34 -10.75 17.15
C MET A 22 -3.32 -9.76 16.52
N ALA A 23 -2.79 -8.84 15.71
CA ALA A 23 -3.61 -7.99 14.85
C ALA A 23 -4.00 -8.73 13.58
N LEU A 24 -5.31 -8.78 13.28
CA LEU A 24 -5.89 -9.51 12.15
C LEU A 24 -6.37 -8.55 11.07
N GLY A 25 -5.93 -8.74 9.82
CA GLY A 25 -6.40 -7.93 8.71
C GLY A 25 -5.66 -8.18 7.39
N TYR A 26 -6.28 -7.77 6.28
CA TYR A 26 -5.60 -7.78 4.98
C TYR A 26 -4.54 -6.68 4.86
N PHE A 27 -4.79 -5.53 5.48
CA PHE A 27 -3.89 -4.39 5.61
C PHE A 27 -3.39 -3.79 4.28
N ASP A 28 -4.21 -3.81 3.22
CA ASP A 28 -3.87 -3.10 1.99
C ASP A 28 -3.95 -1.58 2.19
N GLY A 29 -2.84 -0.89 1.93
CA GLY A 29 -2.65 0.52 2.17
C GLY A 29 -2.08 0.85 3.55
N VAL A 30 -2.13 -0.05 4.53
CA VAL A 30 -1.74 0.20 5.93
C VAL A 30 -2.23 1.58 6.42
N HIS A 31 -3.48 1.91 6.06
CA HIS A 31 -4.11 3.21 6.30
C HIS A 31 -4.39 3.46 7.79
N LEU A 32 -4.83 4.67 8.16
CA LEU A 32 -5.05 5.06 9.56
C LEU A 32 -5.93 4.07 10.34
N GLY A 33 -6.98 3.50 9.72
CA GLY A 33 -7.78 2.45 10.35
C GLY A 33 -6.98 1.18 10.63
N HIS A 34 -6.13 0.74 9.70
CA HIS A 34 -5.23 -0.40 9.91
C HIS A 34 -4.19 -0.12 10.98
N ARG A 35 -3.60 1.08 10.98
CA ARG A 35 -2.63 1.50 12.01
C ARG A 35 -3.28 1.53 13.40
N LYS A 36 -4.56 1.89 13.49
CA LYS A 36 -5.30 1.85 14.76
C LYS A 36 -5.45 0.41 15.27
N VAL A 37 -5.77 -0.56 14.39
CA VAL A 37 -5.85 -1.99 14.76
C VAL A 37 -4.50 -2.49 15.28
N ILE A 38 -3.42 -2.25 14.52
CA ILE A 38 -2.07 -2.69 14.90
C ILE A 38 -1.61 -1.96 16.17
N GLY A 39 -1.88 -0.66 16.30
CA GLY A 39 -1.54 0.14 17.48
C GLY A 39 -2.28 -0.31 18.75
N THR A 40 -3.57 -0.68 18.62
CA THR A 40 -4.34 -1.27 19.74
C THR A 40 -3.75 -2.62 20.15
N ALA A 41 -3.40 -3.47 19.18
CA ALA A 41 -2.76 -4.76 19.45
C ALA A 41 -1.40 -4.57 20.15
N ARG A 42 -0.61 -3.58 19.71
CA ARG A 42 0.67 -3.23 20.33
C ARG A 42 0.50 -2.80 21.77
N GLN A 43 -0.43 -1.88 22.04
CA GLN A 43 -0.71 -1.42 23.41
C GLN A 43 -1.06 -2.58 24.34
N ILE A 44 -1.97 -3.49 23.91
CA ILE A 44 -2.37 -4.66 24.70
C ILE A 44 -1.17 -5.62 24.89
N ALA A 45 -0.30 -5.76 23.87
CA ALA A 45 0.90 -6.58 23.98
C ALA A 45 1.87 -6.03 25.03
N GLU A 46 2.12 -4.73 25.01
CA GLU A 46 2.97 -4.05 26.00
C GLU A 46 2.40 -4.20 27.42
N GLU A 47 1.09 -3.96 27.63
CA GLU A 47 0.41 -4.12 28.93
C GLU A 47 0.48 -5.54 29.48
N LYS A 48 0.49 -6.56 28.60
CA LYS A 48 0.50 -7.98 29.00
C LYS A 48 1.90 -8.61 28.99
N GLY A 49 2.93 -7.87 28.57
CA GLY A 49 4.29 -8.42 28.40
C GLY A 49 4.37 -9.50 27.32
N LEU A 50 3.57 -9.35 26.23
CA LEU A 50 3.50 -10.27 25.11
C LEU A 50 4.12 -9.65 23.85
N SER A 51 4.44 -10.49 22.86
CA SER A 51 4.88 -10.02 21.55
C SER A 51 3.71 -9.46 20.72
N LEU A 52 3.98 -8.48 19.86
CA LEU A 52 3.05 -8.04 18.83
C LEU A 52 3.18 -8.93 17.59
N ALA A 53 2.16 -9.72 17.29
CA ALA A 53 2.01 -10.43 16.03
C ALA A 53 1.04 -9.70 15.11
N VAL A 54 1.30 -9.72 13.81
CA VAL A 54 0.38 -9.26 12.78
C VAL A 54 0.13 -10.40 11.81
N MET A 55 -1.13 -10.65 11.45
CA MET A 55 -1.49 -11.62 10.41
C MET A 55 -2.07 -10.89 9.21
N THR A 56 -1.48 -11.14 8.04
CA THR A 56 -1.97 -10.65 6.76
C THR A 56 -2.07 -11.78 5.73
N PHE A 57 -2.75 -11.51 4.63
CA PHE A 57 -3.06 -12.52 3.63
C PHE A 57 -2.49 -12.12 2.26
N HIS A 58 -2.02 -13.10 1.48
CA HIS A 58 -1.52 -12.91 0.11
C HIS A 58 -1.76 -14.17 -0.73
N PRO A 59 -2.26 -14.07 -1.98
CA PRO A 59 -2.76 -12.86 -2.64
C PRO A 59 -4.04 -12.31 -2.00
N HIS A 60 -4.60 -11.23 -2.61
CA HIS A 60 -5.85 -10.65 -2.11
C HIS A 60 -6.99 -11.66 -2.19
N PRO A 61 -7.83 -11.80 -1.13
CA PRO A 61 -8.94 -12.76 -1.12
C PRO A 61 -9.86 -12.68 -2.34
N SER A 62 -10.11 -11.48 -2.89
CA SER A 62 -10.96 -11.31 -4.06
C SER A 62 -10.43 -11.99 -5.32
N HIS A 63 -9.11 -12.17 -5.45
CA HIS A 63 -8.49 -12.87 -6.57
C HIS A 63 -8.82 -14.36 -6.55
N VAL A 64 -8.75 -14.97 -5.37
CA VAL A 64 -9.00 -16.42 -5.19
C VAL A 64 -10.50 -16.73 -5.22
N LEU A 65 -11.32 -15.84 -4.66
CA LEU A 65 -12.77 -16.02 -4.56
C LEU A 65 -13.52 -15.67 -5.86
N GLY A 66 -12.80 -15.32 -6.94
CA GLY A 66 -13.39 -15.04 -8.25
C GLY A 66 -14.31 -13.80 -8.28
N ARG A 67 -14.20 -12.92 -7.29
CA ARG A 67 -14.99 -11.68 -7.21
C ARG A 67 -14.49 -10.61 -8.18
N ASP A 68 -13.23 -10.67 -8.55
CA ASP A 68 -12.60 -9.77 -9.50
C ASP A 68 -12.16 -10.55 -10.74
N LYS A 69 -12.55 -10.09 -11.94
CA LYS A 69 -12.16 -10.71 -13.21
C LYS A 69 -10.68 -10.54 -13.53
N GLU A 70 -10.07 -9.47 -12.99
CA GLU A 70 -8.65 -9.16 -13.12
C GLU A 70 -8.03 -8.88 -11.75
N PRO A 71 -6.72 -9.15 -11.57
CA PRO A 71 -6.01 -8.78 -10.36
C PRO A 71 -6.14 -7.27 -10.13
N LYS A 72 -6.61 -6.85 -8.95
CA LYS A 72 -6.62 -5.43 -8.59
C LYS A 72 -5.20 -4.98 -8.33
N ASP A 73 -4.84 -3.83 -8.91
CA ASP A 73 -3.64 -3.12 -8.48
C ASP A 73 -3.72 -2.86 -6.98
N LEU A 74 -2.62 -3.03 -6.28
CA LEU A 74 -2.56 -2.89 -4.83
C LEU A 74 -2.26 -1.43 -4.45
N ILE A 75 -2.84 -0.97 -3.33
CA ILE A 75 -2.38 0.28 -2.71
C ILE A 75 -0.96 0.05 -2.19
N THR A 76 -0.73 -1.10 -1.57
CA THR A 76 0.56 -1.45 -0.99
C THR A 76 0.88 -2.91 -1.33
N PRO A 77 1.78 -3.18 -2.29
CA PRO A 77 2.32 -4.52 -2.56
C PRO A 77 2.93 -5.16 -1.32
N LEU A 78 3.13 -6.49 -1.36
CA LEU A 78 3.49 -7.28 -0.18
C LEU A 78 4.79 -6.80 0.48
N GLU A 79 5.83 -6.53 -0.28
CA GLU A 79 7.13 -6.08 0.24
C GLU A 79 7.01 -4.75 0.99
N ASP A 80 6.26 -3.80 0.43
CA ASP A 80 6.01 -2.52 1.08
C ASP A 80 5.12 -2.66 2.31
N LYS A 81 4.14 -3.56 2.26
CA LYS A 81 3.29 -3.89 3.41
C LYS A 81 4.13 -4.47 4.55
N ILE A 82 5.01 -5.41 4.28
CA ILE A 82 5.96 -5.98 5.25
C ILE A 82 6.80 -4.88 5.89
N SER A 83 7.37 -4.00 5.07
CA SER A 83 8.18 -2.87 5.56
C SER A 83 7.37 -1.92 6.44
N GLN A 84 6.16 -1.55 6.03
CA GLN A 84 5.30 -0.63 6.80
C GLN A 84 4.85 -1.25 8.13
N ILE A 85 4.44 -2.52 8.14
CA ILE A 85 4.04 -3.22 9.37
C ILE A 85 5.23 -3.33 10.33
N GLY A 86 6.44 -3.60 9.81
CA GLY A 86 7.65 -3.60 10.63
C GLY A 86 7.92 -2.26 11.32
N ARG A 87 7.71 -1.14 10.62
CA ARG A 87 7.84 0.22 11.21
C ARG A 87 6.79 0.51 12.29
N LEU A 88 5.66 -0.19 12.29
CA LEU A 88 4.66 -0.10 13.35
C LEU A 88 5.03 -0.92 14.60
N GLY A 89 6.19 -1.58 14.59
CA GLY A 89 6.75 -2.27 15.76
C GLY A 89 6.28 -3.72 15.91
N ALA A 90 5.80 -4.35 14.86
CA ALA A 90 5.48 -5.79 14.91
C ALA A 90 6.75 -6.63 15.18
N ASP A 91 6.67 -7.60 16.08
CA ASP A 91 7.74 -8.56 16.35
C ASP A 91 7.70 -9.71 15.34
N VAL A 92 6.48 -10.17 15.01
CA VAL A 92 6.23 -11.24 14.05
C VAL A 92 5.14 -10.83 13.07
N LEU A 93 5.39 -11.10 11.79
CA LEU A 93 4.39 -10.97 10.72
C LEU A 93 4.13 -12.34 10.10
N TYR A 94 2.91 -12.84 10.23
CA TYR A 94 2.44 -14.00 9.51
C TYR A 94 1.81 -13.59 8.18
N VAL A 95 2.40 -14.02 7.07
CA VAL A 95 1.87 -13.84 5.72
C VAL A 95 1.21 -15.15 5.31
N VAL A 96 -0.09 -15.21 5.44
CA VAL A 96 -0.87 -16.42 5.12
C VAL A 96 -1.19 -16.46 3.64
N LYS A 97 -0.82 -17.55 2.97
CA LYS A 97 -1.24 -17.79 1.59
C LYS A 97 -2.75 -17.98 1.54
N PHE A 98 -3.42 -17.04 0.88
CA PHE A 98 -4.86 -17.13 0.69
C PHE A 98 -5.15 -17.92 -0.60
N ASP A 99 -5.47 -19.19 -0.45
CA ASP A 99 -5.86 -20.09 -1.53
C ASP A 99 -7.21 -20.77 -1.18
N GLU A 100 -7.70 -21.63 -2.07
CA GLU A 100 -8.99 -22.32 -1.89
C GLU A 100 -9.00 -23.21 -0.63
N ALA A 101 -7.87 -23.86 -0.32
CA ALA A 101 -7.76 -24.69 0.87
C ALA A 101 -7.94 -23.86 2.13
N PHE A 102 -7.23 -22.72 2.26
CA PHE A 102 -7.38 -21.80 3.37
C PHE A 102 -8.79 -21.16 3.40
N ALA A 103 -9.32 -20.76 2.25
CA ALA A 103 -10.65 -20.15 2.14
C ALA A 103 -11.79 -21.10 2.52
N SER A 104 -11.54 -22.43 2.53
CA SER A 104 -12.52 -23.46 2.89
C SER A 104 -12.66 -23.68 4.40
N LEU A 105 -11.72 -23.17 5.21
CA LEU A 105 -11.72 -23.34 6.67
C LEU A 105 -13.00 -22.78 7.29
N SER A 106 -13.60 -23.55 8.21
CA SER A 106 -14.66 -23.00 9.04
C SER A 106 -14.14 -21.90 9.97
N PRO A 107 -15.00 -21.00 10.49
CA PRO A 107 -14.57 -20.01 11.48
C PRO A 107 -13.83 -20.62 12.66
N LYS A 108 -14.35 -21.71 13.20
CA LYS A 108 -13.74 -22.43 14.32
C LYS A 108 -12.34 -22.98 13.97
N GLN A 109 -12.17 -23.59 12.79
CA GLN A 109 -10.86 -24.09 12.36
C GLN A 109 -9.85 -22.94 12.21
N PHE A 110 -10.26 -21.81 11.63
CA PHE A 110 -9.40 -20.64 11.56
C PHE A 110 -8.96 -20.17 12.95
N ALA A 111 -9.89 -20.06 13.90
CA ALA A 111 -9.58 -19.64 15.26
C ALA A 111 -8.64 -20.64 15.97
N GLU A 112 -8.89 -21.94 15.83
CA GLU A 112 -8.08 -22.99 16.46
C GLU A 112 -6.68 -23.08 15.85
N GLU A 113 -6.55 -23.07 14.51
CA GLU A 113 -5.28 -23.30 13.84
C GLU A 113 -4.44 -22.03 13.69
N TYR A 114 -5.07 -20.88 13.36
CA TYR A 114 -4.35 -19.67 13.00
C TYR A 114 -4.26 -18.62 14.12
N ILE A 115 -5.13 -18.69 15.12
CA ILE A 115 -5.02 -17.82 16.29
C ILE A 115 -4.41 -18.60 17.45
N LEU A 116 -5.09 -19.63 17.93
CA LEU A 116 -4.64 -20.42 19.08
C LEU A 116 -3.42 -21.28 18.76
N GLY A 117 -3.38 -21.85 17.56
CA GLY A 117 -2.26 -22.67 17.05
C GLY A 117 -0.97 -21.87 16.86
N LEU A 118 -1.07 -20.57 16.59
CA LEU A 118 0.06 -19.64 16.51
C LEU A 118 0.35 -18.94 17.85
N ASN A 119 -0.16 -19.49 18.96
CA ASN A 119 0.09 -19.03 20.33
C ASN A 119 -0.37 -17.60 20.63
N ALA A 120 -1.37 -17.10 19.89
CA ALA A 120 -1.99 -15.81 20.24
C ALA A 120 -2.83 -15.96 21.51
N ARG A 121 -2.64 -15.05 22.45
CA ARG A 121 -3.37 -14.92 23.73
C ARG A 121 -4.45 -13.86 23.66
N HIS A 122 -4.40 -13.03 22.65
CA HIS A 122 -5.39 -12.00 22.38
C HIS A 122 -5.42 -11.68 20.89
N ALA A 123 -6.61 -11.57 20.32
CA ALA A 123 -6.81 -11.18 18.93
C ALA A 123 -7.39 -9.77 18.85
N VAL A 124 -6.92 -8.95 17.90
CA VAL A 124 -7.41 -7.61 17.65
C VAL A 124 -7.78 -7.47 16.19
N GLY A 125 -9.00 -7.09 15.88
CA GLY A 125 -9.46 -6.88 14.53
C GLY A 125 -10.32 -5.63 14.38
N GLY A 126 -10.44 -5.12 13.15
CA GLY A 126 -11.40 -4.08 12.84
C GLY A 126 -12.82 -4.62 12.91
N PHE A 127 -13.80 -3.76 13.20
CA PHE A 127 -15.22 -4.12 13.32
C PHE A 127 -15.78 -4.85 12.07
N ASP A 128 -15.16 -4.69 10.91
CA ASP A 128 -15.55 -5.30 9.64
C ASP A 128 -14.63 -6.49 9.23
N PHE A 129 -13.76 -6.95 10.13
CA PHE A 129 -12.95 -8.12 9.87
C PHE A 129 -13.82 -9.37 9.84
N THR A 130 -13.68 -10.15 8.77
CA THR A 130 -14.36 -11.43 8.61
C THR A 130 -13.35 -12.54 8.30
N TYR A 131 -13.66 -13.76 8.72
CA TYR A 131 -12.79 -14.92 8.55
C TYR A 131 -13.60 -16.20 8.29
N GLY A 132 -12.88 -17.26 7.94
CA GLY A 132 -13.48 -18.55 7.65
C GLY A 132 -14.30 -18.58 6.35
N LYS A 133 -14.83 -19.74 6.03
CA LYS A 133 -15.55 -20.00 4.78
C LYS A 133 -16.70 -19.02 4.59
N TYR A 134 -16.69 -18.33 3.44
CA TYR A 134 -17.67 -17.29 3.06
C TYR A 134 -17.69 -16.07 3.99
N GLY A 135 -16.66 -15.87 4.82
CA GLY A 135 -16.61 -14.78 5.80
C GLY A 135 -17.68 -14.89 6.89
N LYS A 136 -18.05 -16.12 7.28
CA LYS A 136 -19.08 -16.35 8.30
C LYS A 136 -18.62 -16.01 9.71
N GLY A 137 -17.31 -16.04 9.98
CA GLY A 137 -16.74 -15.57 11.24
C GLY A 137 -16.61 -14.05 11.22
N THR A 138 -16.92 -13.40 12.34
CA THR A 138 -16.81 -11.96 12.56
C THR A 138 -16.15 -11.67 13.91
N MET A 139 -15.81 -10.42 14.18
CA MET A 139 -15.30 -10.04 15.51
C MET A 139 -16.33 -10.26 16.63
N GLU A 140 -17.61 -10.31 16.30
CA GLU A 140 -18.70 -10.59 17.27
C GLU A 140 -18.75 -12.08 17.62
N THR A 141 -18.51 -12.98 16.65
CA THR A 141 -18.53 -14.44 16.85
C THR A 141 -17.18 -15.00 17.30
N LEU A 142 -16.09 -14.23 17.17
CA LEU A 142 -14.75 -14.68 17.52
C LEU A 142 -14.58 -15.15 18.97
N PRO A 143 -15.21 -14.53 20.00
CA PRO A 143 -15.15 -15.03 21.37
C PRO A 143 -15.62 -16.49 21.51
N ASP A 144 -16.69 -16.85 20.81
CA ASP A 144 -17.24 -18.21 20.83
C ASP A 144 -16.29 -19.19 20.13
N ASP A 145 -15.74 -18.82 18.97
CA ASP A 145 -14.77 -19.64 18.24
C ASP A 145 -13.45 -19.84 19.02
N LEU A 146 -13.04 -18.85 19.83
CA LEU A 146 -11.88 -18.95 20.72
C LEU A 146 -12.15 -19.77 22.00
N ASN A 147 -13.42 -20.00 22.35
CA ASN A 147 -13.83 -20.81 23.49
C ASN A 147 -13.10 -20.44 24.81
N GLY A 148 -12.97 -19.14 25.10
CA GLY A 148 -12.32 -18.62 26.30
C GLY A 148 -10.80 -18.82 26.39
N LYS A 149 -10.13 -19.40 25.37
CA LYS A 149 -8.70 -19.69 25.37
C LYS A 149 -7.83 -18.47 25.02
N ALA A 150 -8.42 -17.46 24.42
CA ALA A 150 -7.79 -16.17 24.14
C ALA A 150 -8.83 -15.05 24.24
N GLY A 151 -8.36 -13.82 24.56
CA GLY A 151 -9.22 -12.65 24.51
C GLY A 151 -9.36 -12.11 23.09
N CYS A 152 -10.31 -11.19 22.89
CA CYS A 152 -10.40 -10.44 21.65
C CYS A 152 -10.82 -8.99 21.90
N THR A 153 -10.43 -8.10 20.98
CA THR A 153 -10.80 -6.68 20.97
C THR A 153 -11.18 -6.27 19.56
N THR A 154 -12.36 -5.64 19.46
CA THR A 154 -12.82 -5.04 18.21
C THR A 154 -12.44 -3.56 18.19
N VAL A 155 -11.80 -3.12 17.12
CA VAL A 155 -11.46 -1.72 16.90
C VAL A 155 -12.55 -1.06 16.07
N GLU A 156 -13.11 0.03 16.60
CA GLU A 156 -14.15 0.81 15.95
C GLU A 156 -13.65 1.48 14.65
N LYS A 157 -14.60 1.77 13.76
CA LYS A 157 -14.31 2.46 12.50
C LYS A 157 -13.62 3.80 12.74
N GLN A 158 -12.59 4.09 11.94
CA GLN A 158 -12.01 5.41 11.84
C GLN A 158 -12.68 6.16 10.68
N THR A 159 -12.98 7.44 10.89
CA THR A 159 -13.65 8.27 9.89
C THR A 159 -12.83 9.51 9.56
N GLU A 160 -12.95 9.98 8.34
CA GLU A 160 -12.47 11.27 7.85
C GLU A 160 -13.65 11.94 7.14
N GLN A 161 -13.99 13.18 7.56
CA GLN A 161 -15.17 13.92 7.07
C GLN A 161 -16.46 13.05 7.07
N ASP A 162 -16.74 12.42 8.21
CA ASP A 162 -17.89 11.51 8.43
C ASP A 162 -17.91 10.25 7.53
N ARG A 163 -16.89 10.05 6.72
CA ARG A 163 -16.75 8.88 5.86
C ARG A 163 -15.72 7.90 6.41
N LYS A 164 -16.07 6.60 6.42
CA LYS A 164 -15.16 5.53 6.87
C LYS A 164 -13.86 5.53 6.07
N ILE A 165 -12.73 5.54 6.76
CA ILE A 165 -11.39 5.29 6.16
C ILE A 165 -11.33 3.81 5.77
N SER A 166 -11.11 3.54 4.48
CA SER A 166 -11.06 2.16 3.95
C SER A 166 -10.18 2.10 2.70
N SER A 167 -9.66 0.90 2.39
CA SER A 167 -8.90 0.67 1.15
C SER A 167 -9.73 1.03 -0.10
N THR A 168 -11.06 0.78 -0.09
CA THR A 168 -11.95 1.18 -1.19
C THR A 168 -12.00 2.69 -1.38
N TYR A 169 -12.08 3.46 -0.30
CA TYR A 169 -12.10 4.93 -0.39
C TYR A 169 -10.77 5.49 -0.88
N ILE A 170 -9.65 4.93 -0.40
CA ILE A 170 -8.31 5.31 -0.86
C ILE A 170 -8.11 4.97 -2.34
N ARG A 171 -8.57 3.80 -2.80
CA ARG A 171 -8.53 3.42 -4.22
C ARG A 171 -9.28 4.43 -5.08
N SER A 172 -10.48 4.81 -4.65
CA SER A 172 -11.28 5.83 -5.36
C SER A 172 -10.56 7.19 -5.41
N ALA A 173 -9.93 7.63 -4.30
CA ALA A 173 -9.15 8.86 -4.27
C ALA A 173 -7.98 8.80 -5.28
N LEU A 174 -7.18 7.73 -5.24
CA LEU A 174 -6.05 7.54 -6.15
C LEU A 174 -6.51 7.48 -7.63
N GLN A 175 -7.58 6.74 -7.93
CA GLN A 175 -8.15 6.63 -9.28
C GLN A 175 -8.71 7.96 -9.81
N ASN A 176 -9.11 8.87 -8.94
CA ASN A 176 -9.53 10.23 -9.29
C ASN A 176 -8.36 11.24 -9.32
N GLY A 177 -7.16 10.81 -8.93
CA GLY A 177 -5.97 11.65 -8.85
C GLY A 177 -5.94 12.55 -7.62
N ASP A 178 -6.81 12.31 -6.63
CA ASP A 178 -6.84 13.01 -5.36
C ASP A 178 -5.81 12.39 -4.40
N VAL A 179 -4.54 12.66 -4.69
CA VAL A 179 -3.41 12.14 -3.90
C VAL A 179 -3.31 12.80 -2.53
N GLU A 180 -3.87 14.01 -2.38
CA GLU A 180 -3.93 14.75 -1.12
C GLU A 180 -4.90 14.07 -0.15
N LEU A 181 -6.09 13.69 -0.61
CA LEU A 181 -7.03 12.89 0.17
C LEU A 181 -6.45 11.51 0.49
N ALA A 182 -5.80 10.85 -0.48
CA ALA A 182 -5.15 9.57 -0.24
C ALA A 182 -4.08 9.70 0.87
N HIS A 183 -3.28 10.76 0.87
CA HIS A 183 -2.31 11.06 1.92
C HIS A 183 -2.99 11.18 3.30
N THR A 184 -4.05 11.94 3.40
CA THR A 184 -4.83 12.12 4.64
C THR A 184 -5.34 10.77 5.17
N LEU A 185 -5.92 9.93 4.30
CA LEU A 185 -6.48 8.63 4.68
C LEU A 185 -5.41 7.58 5.05
N LEU A 186 -4.26 7.61 4.36
CA LEU A 186 -3.11 6.74 4.62
C LEU A 186 -2.32 7.18 5.86
N GLY A 187 -2.37 8.49 6.22
CA GLY A 187 -1.51 9.11 7.24
C GLY A 187 -0.04 9.21 6.80
N GLN A 188 0.20 9.08 5.50
CA GLN A 188 1.50 9.27 4.82
C GLN A 188 1.26 9.47 3.32
N PRO A 189 2.22 10.09 2.58
CA PRO A 189 2.10 10.18 1.13
C PRO A 189 1.93 8.81 0.49
N TYR A 190 1.06 8.72 -0.51
CA TYR A 190 1.01 7.54 -1.36
C TYR A 190 2.32 7.42 -2.13
N PHE A 191 2.86 6.22 -2.27
CA PHE A 191 4.12 6.01 -2.96
C PHE A 191 4.11 4.74 -3.82
N ILE A 192 5.04 4.71 -4.77
CA ILE A 192 5.39 3.54 -5.57
C ILE A 192 6.90 3.32 -5.51
N ARG A 193 7.34 2.11 -5.85
CA ARG A 193 8.75 1.77 -6.06
C ARG A 193 8.97 1.27 -7.48
N GLY A 194 10.12 1.60 -8.01
CA GLY A 194 10.53 1.16 -9.33
C GLY A 194 12.03 1.35 -9.53
N THR A 195 12.47 1.10 -10.74
CA THR A 195 13.85 1.34 -11.19
C THR A 195 13.85 2.45 -12.22
N VAL A 196 14.85 3.32 -12.19
CA VAL A 196 15.04 4.35 -13.21
C VAL A 196 15.47 3.67 -14.53
N ILE A 197 14.66 3.80 -15.56
CA ILE A 197 14.87 3.18 -16.87
C ILE A 197 15.19 4.23 -17.95
N HIS A 198 15.76 3.79 -19.05
CA HIS A 198 15.97 4.66 -20.20
C HIS A 198 14.64 5.07 -20.85
N GLY A 199 14.48 6.38 -21.11
CA GLY A 199 13.38 6.96 -21.86
C GLY A 199 13.87 7.62 -23.14
N ASP A 200 12.98 8.36 -23.81
CA ASP A 200 13.24 9.01 -25.11
C ASP A 200 14.19 10.22 -25.01
N LYS A 201 14.57 10.62 -23.80
CA LYS A 201 15.49 11.76 -23.50
C LYS A 201 15.03 13.12 -24.05
N ARG A 202 13.75 13.25 -24.47
CA ARG A 202 13.19 14.51 -25.07
C ARG A 202 13.22 15.68 -24.10
N GLY A 203 12.97 15.43 -22.79
CA GLY A 203 13.03 16.50 -21.77
C GLY A 203 14.41 17.16 -21.67
N ARG A 204 15.50 16.44 -21.96
CA ARG A 204 16.85 16.98 -21.92
C ARG A 204 17.06 18.07 -22.98
N THR A 205 16.45 17.95 -24.18
CA THR A 205 16.60 18.93 -25.28
C THR A 205 15.88 20.24 -25.02
N ILE A 206 14.90 20.24 -24.09
CA ILE A 206 14.11 21.43 -23.72
C ILE A 206 14.45 21.94 -22.30
N GLY A 207 15.56 21.46 -21.70
CA GLY A 207 16.04 21.92 -20.39
C GLY A 207 15.39 21.30 -19.16
N PHE A 208 14.53 20.26 -19.34
CA PHE A 208 13.85 19.55 -18.26
C PHE A 208 14.16 18.05 -18.33
N PRO A 209 15.38 17.61 -17.97
CA PRO A 209 15.70 16.18 -17.95
C PRO A 209 14.77 15.41 -17.01
N THR A 210 14.27 14.25 -17.47
CA THR A 210 13.37 13.39 -16.71
C THR A 210 13.97 12.00 -16.49
N ALA A 211 13.73 11.42 -15.31
CA ALA A 211 13.90 10.01 -15.03
C ALA A 211 12.62 9.27 -15.37
N ASN A 212 12.69 8.25 -16.21
CA ASN A 212 11.56 7.34 -16.46
C ASN A 212 11.59 6.23 -15.44
N VAL A 213 10.43 5.80 -14.93
CA VAL A 213 10.33 4.81 -13.87
C VAL A 213 9.60 3.57 -14.35
N GLY A 214 10.28 2.43 -14.28
CA GLY A 214 9.70 1.11 -14.43
C GLY A 214 9.26 0.57 -13.07
N LEU A 215 7.99 0.20 -12.92
CA LEU A 215 7.44 -0.26 -11.65
C LEU A 215 7.90 -1.66 -11.28
N HIS A 216 8.17 -1.91 -10.00
CA HIS A 216 8.50 -3.25 -9.48
C HIS A 216 7.27 -4.14 -9.31
N ASN A 217 6.12 -3.56 -9.03
CA ASN A 217 4.86 -4.25 -8.72
C ASN A 217 3.67 -3.56 -9.36
N SER A 218 2.50 -4.21 -9.35
CA SER A 218 1.23 -3.63 -9.78
C SER A 218 0.70 -2.67 -8.73
N TYR A 219 1.10 -1.41 -8.82
CA TYR A 219 0.58 -0.32 -8.01
C TYR A 219 -0.60 0.36 -8.70
N ILE A 220 -1.45 1.00 -7.91
CA ILE A 220 -2.43 1.95 -8.44
C ILE A 220 -1.67 3.19 -8.91
N VAL A 221 -1.58 3.37 -10.22
CA VAL A 221 -1.00 4.59 -10.80
C VAL A 221 -2.10 5.66 -10.89
N PRO A 222 -1.88 6.87 -10.32
CA PRO A 222 -2.84 7.96 -10.46
C PRO A 222 -3.10 8.31 -11.93
N PRO A 223 -4.23 8.94 -12.27
CA PRO A 223 -4.57 9.34 -13.64
C PRO A 223 -3.51 10.22 -14.29
N THR A 224 -3.56 10.29 -15.62
CA THR A 224 -2.68 11.18 -16.40
C THR A 224 -2.76 12.61 -15.92
N GLY A 225 -1.60 13.27 -15.85
CA GLY A 225 -1.47 14.62 -15.32
C GLY A 225 -0.08 14.89 -14.75
N VAL A 226 0.06 16.05 -14.15
CA VAL A 226 1.30 16.50 -13.52
C VAL A 226 1.10 16.61 -12.01
N TYR A 227 2.08 16.10 -11.26
CA TYR A 227 2.02 15.99 -9.81
C TYR A 227 3.30 16.54 -9.17
N ALA A 228 3.17 17.17 -8.01
CA ALA A 228 4.29 17.45 -7.12
C ALA A 228 4.66 16.16 -6.38
N VAL A 229 5.93 15.79 -6.43
CA VAL A 229 6.44 14.53 -5.89
C VAL A 229 7.74 14.72 -5.13
N LYS A 230 8.03 13.80 -4.22
CA LYS A 230 9.39 13.56 -3.72
C LYS A 230 9.88 12.22 -4.24
N ALA A 231 11.13 12.15 -4.65
CA ALA A 231 11.78 10.90 -5.07
C ALA A 231 12.97 10.62 -4.16
N GLU A 232 12.96 9.43 -3.55
CA GLU A 232 14.09 8.90 -2.79
C GLU A 232 14.94 8.01 -3.71
N ILE A 233 16.20 8.38 -3.91
CA ILE A 233 17.18 7.66 -4.74
C ILE A 233 18.46 7.57 -3.93
N LYS A 234 19.04 6.36 -3.77
CA LYS A 234 20.29 6.13 -2.99
C LYS A 234 20.22 6.68 -1.55
N GLY A 235 19.04 6.71 -0.96
CA GLY A 235 18.81 7.21 0.40
C GLY A 235 18.70 8.75 0.51
N GLU A 236 18.82 9.48 -0.59
CA GLU A 236 18.60 10.93 -0.64
C GLU A 236 17.24 11.26 -1.24
N VAL A 237 16.59 12.31 -0.70
CA VAL A 237 15.25 12.74 -1.12
C VAL A 237 15.33 14.02 -1.93
N TYR A 238 14.75 13.98 -3.11
CA TYR A 238 14.70 15.10 -4.05
C TYR A 238 13.25 15.49 -4.33
N GLU A 239 12.98 16.78 -4.37
CA GLU A 239 11.70 17.33 -4.82
C GLU A 239 11.64 17.35 -6.34
N GLY A 240 10.44 17.19 -6.89
CA GLY A 240 10.27 17.18 -8.34
C GLY A 240 8.83 17.32 -8.80
N VAL A 241 8.67 17.29 -10.11
CA VAL A 241 7.38 17.13 -10.78
C VAL A 241 7.35 15.80 -11.53
N CYS A 242 6.26 15.08 -11.38
CA CYS A 242 6.01 13.83 -12.08
C CYS A 242 4.95 14.04 -13.15
N ASN A 243 5.24 13.69 -14.39
CA ASN A 243 4.26 13.57 -15.46
C ASN A 243 3.85 12.10 -15.60
N ILE A 244 2.56 11.83 -15.45
CA ILE A 244 1.95 10.55 -15.78
C ILE A 244 1.22 10.75 -17.11
N GLY A 245 1.62 10.05 -18.16
CA GLY A 245 1.06 10.23 -19.49
C GLY A 245 1.22 9.00 -20.36
N TYR A 246 0.48 8.96 -21.47
CA TYR A 246 0.68 7.94 -22.49
C TYR A 246 1.62 8.50 -23.56
N LYS A 247 2.67 7.75 -23.88
CA LYS A 247 3.51 8.11 -25.01
C LYS A 247 2.65 8.11 -26.27
N PRO A 248 2.73 9.15 -27.12
CA PRO A 248 2.10 9.10 -28.43
C PRO A 248 2.75 7.95 -29.21
N THR A 249 2.01 6.88 -29.38
CA THR A 249 2.49 5.72 -30.15
C THR A 249 2.20 5.95 -31.61
N PHE A 250 3.22 5.81 -32.45
CA PHE A 250 3.06 5.55 -33.89
C PHE A 250 2.59 4.11 -34.16
N TYR A 251 2.25 3.34 -33.12
CA TYR A 251 1.77 1.96 -33.18
C TYR A 251 0.28 1.90 -32.86
N GLU A 252 -0.44 0.99 -33.51
CA GLU A 252 -1.91 0.85 -33.48
C GLU A 252 -2.52 0.50 -32.11
N LYS A 253 -1.71 0.21 -31.08
CA LYS A 253 -2.21 -0.06 -29.71
C LYS A 253 -1.60 0.88 -28.69
N ARG A 254 -2.47 1.50 -27.89
CA ARG A 254 -2.06 2.24 -26.69
C ARG A 254 -1.30 1.30 -25.74
N PRO A 255 -0.17 1.70 -25.13
CA PRO A 255 0.47 0.92 -24.08
C PRO A 255 -0.52 0.66 -22.93
N ASP A 256 -0.51 -0.54 -22.37
CA ASP A 256 -1.42 -0.94 -21.29
C ASP A 256 -1.20 -0.11 -20.01
N GLN A 257 0.00 0.50 -19.83
CA GLN A 257 0.32 1.34 -18.68
C GLN A 257 0.86 2.72 -19.11
N PRO A 258 0.51 3.79 -18.37
CA PRO A 258 1.06 5.12 -18.62
C PRO A 258 2.56 5.16 -18.24
N SER A 259 3.33 6.02 -18.92
CA SER A 259 4.70 6.34 -18.51
C SER A 259 4.70 7.23 -17.27
N ILE A 260 5.68 7.01 -16.40
CA ILE A 260 5.94 7.80 -15.20
C ILE A 260 7.29 8.48 -15.40
N GLU A 261 7.27 9.80 -15.58
CA GLU A 261 8.45 10.60 -15.88
C GLU A 261 8.63 11.68 -14.82
N VAL A 262 9.76 11.67 -14.11
CA VAL A 262 10.03 12.59 -12.99
C VAL A 262 11.15 13.54 -13.34
N HIS A 263 10.87 14.84 -13.31
CA HIS A 263 11.89 15.89 -13.35
C HIS A 263 12.26 16.28 -11.91
N LEU A 264 13.47 15.93 -11.49
CA LEU A 264 14.01 16.23 -10.16
C LEU A 264 14.63 17.63 -10.14
N PHE A 265 14.38 18.39 -9.07
CA PHE A 265 14.93 19.74 -8.91
C PHE A 265 16.39 19.66 -8.43
N ASN A 266 17.24 20.54 -8.98
CA ASN A 266 18.65 20.64 -8.61
C ASN A 266 19.42 19.31 -8.68
N PHE A 267 19.05 18.42 -9.63
CA PHE A 267 19.59 17.09 -9.77
C PHE A 267 20.32 16.94 -11.11
N GLN A 268 21.58 16.45 -11.06
CA GLN A 268 22.44 16.31 -12.25
C GLN A 268 23.15 14.94 -12.34
N GLN A 269 22.81 14.01 -11.45
CA GLN A 269 23.46 12.71 -11.41
C GLN A 269 22.88 11.75 -12.47
N ASP A 270 23.70 10.79 -12.90
CA ASP A 270 23.23 9.62 -13.65
C ASP A 270 22.72 8.56 -12.65
N VAL A 271 21.46 8.18 -12.81
CA VAL A 271 20.76 7.26 -11.91
C VAL A 271 20.03 6.13 -12.65
N TYR A 272 20.42 5.86 -13.89
CA TYR A 272 19.88 4.72 -14.61
C TYR A 272 20.19 3.40 -13.90
N GLY A 273 19.19 2.53 -13.77
CA GLY A 273 19.31 1.27 -13.06
C GLY A 273 19.17 1.36 -11.54
N GLU A 274 19.12 2.57 -10.98
CA GLU A 274 18.93 2.75 -9.53
C GLU A 274 17.48 2.58 -9.14
N ASP A 275 17.26 2.06 -7.93
CA ASP A 275 15.95 2.00 -7.32
C ASP A 275 15.47 3.40 -6.91
N VAL A 276 14.20 3.64 -7.15
CA VAL A 276 13.54 4.91 -6.80
C VAL A 276 12.21 4.64 -6.09
N LYS A 277 11.96 5.40 -5.03
CA LYS A 277 10.66 5.52 -4.40
C LYS A 277 10.09 6.89 -4.72
N ILE A 278 8.89 6.96 -5.30
CA ILE A 278 8.20 8.19 -5.62
C ILE A 278 7.01 8.36 -4.70
N GLU A 279 6.94 9.48 -4.01
CA GLU A 279 5.84 9.90 -3.13
C GLU A 279 5.04 11.02 -3.78
N TRP A 280 3.71 10.83 -3.91
CA TRP A 280 2.80 11.85 -4.44
C TRP A 280 2.26 12.74 -3.35
N TYR A 281 2.36 14.05 -3.57
CA TYR A 281 1.91 15.05 -2.59
C TYR A 281 0.73 15.89 -3.08
N LYS A 282 0.73 16.29 -4.36
CA LYS A 282 -0.31 17.17 -4.91
C LYS A 282 -0.50 16.95 -6.41
N ARG A 283 -1.73 16.95 -6.88
CA ARG A 283 -2.03 17.04 -8.31
C ARG A 283 -1.99 18.50 -8.75
N ILE A 284 -1.03 18.84 -9.63
CA ILE A 284 -0.88 20.21 -10.15
C ILE A 284 -1.93 20.48 -11.24
N ARG A 285 -2.06 19.56 -12.20
CA ARG A 285 -3.04 19.67 -13.30
C ARG A 285 -3.28 18.35 -14.01
N SER A 286 -4.34 18.29 -14.80
CA SER A 286 -4.59 17.22 -15.76
C SER A 286 -3.67 17.34 -16.98
N GLU A 287 -3.56 16.28 -17.77
CA GLU A 287 -2.88 16.28 -19.06
C GLU A 287 -3.57 17.26 -20.03
N ARG A 288 -2.79 17.94 -20.87
CA ARG A 288 -3.29 18.80 -21.94
C ARG A 288 -2.41 18.72 -23.18
N LYS A 289 -2.97 19.05 -24.33
CA LYS A 289 -2.21 19.18 -25.59
C LYS A 289 -1.57 20.56 -25.68
N PHE A 290 -0.43 20.65 -26.37
CA PHE A 290 0.29 21.88 -26.65
C PHE A 290 0.48 22.07 -28.15
N ASN A 291 0.43 23.31 -28.62
CA ASN A 291 0.56 23.63 -30.03
C ASN A 291 2.03 23.74 -30.52
N GLY A 292 2.98 23.61 -29.59
CA GLY A 292 4.41 23.68 -29.93
C GLY A 292 5.31 23.51 -28.69
N ILE A 293 6.62 23.46 -28.95
CA ILE A 293 7.63 23.26 -27.93
C ILE A 293 7.69 24.43 -26.93
N ASP A 294 7.53 25.65 -27.42
CA ASP A 294 7.59 26.84 -26.56
C ASP A 294 6.46 26.88 -25.53
N GLU A 295 5.23 26.56 -25.96
CA GLU A 295 4.09 26.46 -25.06
C GLU A 295 4.27 25.36 -24.02
N LEU A 296 4.78 24.18 -24.44
CA LEU A 296 5.11 23.07 -23.56
C LEU A 296 6.17 23.48 -22.52
N THR A 297 7.26 24.08 -22.96
CA THR A 297 8.38 24.51 -22.12
C THR A 297 7.93 25.54 -21.08
N ALA A 298 7.14 26.53 -21.51
CA ALA A 298 6.58 27.55 -20.62
C ALA A 298 5.65 26.93 -19.57
N GLN A 299 4.85 25.92 -19.94
CA GLN A 299 3.98 25.23 -18.99
C GLN A 299 4.75 24.37 -17.99
N ILE A 300 5.76 23.61 -18.44
CA ILE A 300 6.62 22.83 -17.52
C ILE A 300 7.29 23.77 -16.51
N GLY A 301 7.72 24.96 -16.95
CA GLY A 301 8.25 25.99 -16.05
C GLY A 301 7.24 26.42 -14.98
N LYS A 302 5.96 26.62 -15.33
CA LYS A 302 4.88 26.94 -14.37
C LYS A 302 4.63 25.77 -13.40
N ASP A 303 4.56 24.55 -13.91
CA ASP A 303 4.34 23.34 -13.10
C ASP A 303 5.47 23.18 -12.05
N LYS A 304 6.72 23.37 -12.48
CA LYS A 304 7.91 23.39 -11.59
C LYS A 304 7.78 24.46 -10.50
N GLN A 305 7.41 25.69 -10.86
CA GLN A 305 7.25 26.79 -9.90
C GLN A 305 6.10 26.53 -8.91
N GLU A 306 5.02 25.88 -9.35
CA GLU A 306 3.93 25.51 -8.48
C GLU A 306 4.36 24.42 -7.47
N ALA A 307 5.09 23.41 -7.91
CA ALA A 307 5.62 22.37 -7.03
C ALA A 307 6.62 22.96 -6.01
N ILE A 308 7.54 23.83 -6.44
CA ILE A 308 8.47 24.51 -5.53
C ILE A 308 7.71 25.32 -4.46
N ARG A 309 6.70 26.11 -4.86
CA ARG A 309 5.87 26.86 -3.91
C ARG A 309 5.10 25.96 -2.94
N PHE A 310 4.70 24.78 -3.39
CA PHE A 310 4.01 23.81 -2.54
C PHE A 310 4.94 23.27 -1.46
N PHE A 311 6.18 22.88 -1.81
CA PHE A 311 7.14 22.33 -0.86
C PHE A 311 7.83 23.38 0.04
N SER A 312 7.77 24.66 -0.34
CA SER A 312 8.35 25.76 0.45
C SER A 312 7.43 26.26 1.58
N LYS A 313 6.21 25.70 1.72
CA LYS A 313 5.26 25.98 2.80
C LYS A 313 5.50 25.07 4.00
#